data_38097bf257bd66a8bbb77aed8c9c1d25
#
_entry.id   38097bf257bd66a8bbb77aed8c9c1d25
#
_cell.length_a   1.000
_cell.length_b   1.000
_cell.length_c   1.000
_cell.angle_alpha   90.00
_cell.angle_beta   90.00
_cell.angle_gamma   90.00
#
_symmetry.space_group_name_H-M   'P 1'
#
loop_
_entity.id
_entity.type
_entity.pdbx_description
1 polymer ?
#
loop_
_entity_poly.entity_id
_entity_poly.type
_entity_poly.pdbx_seq_one_letter_code
_entity_poly.pdbx_strand_id
1 'polypeptide(L)'
;MLGKIKIVDQVELTSMPQKAASAWSAVEDLVGAMYKPIAYVGTQQVKGVNHWFIAEQTLLDAVMERNIVYFAINEFNGNFKVIPHTITKIDFEL
;
A
#
# COMPACT_ATOMS: atom_id res chain seq x y z
N MET A 1 -19.30 -6.58 -3.97
CA MET A 1 -19.33 -5.87 -2.69
C MET A 1 -17.98 -6.00 -2.00
N LEU A 2 -17.48 -4.91 -1.48
CA LEU A 2 -16.22 -4.93 -0.76
C LEU A 2 -16.43 -5.46 0.65
N GLY A 3 -15.52 -6.31 1.11
CA GLY A 3 -15.50 -6.77 2.48
C GLY A 3 -15.03 -5.70 3.46
N LYS A 4 -15.15 -5.99 4.73
CA LYS A 4 -14.59 -5.12 5.77
C LYS A 4 -13.07 -5.20 5.74
N ILE A 5 -12.42 -4.09 6.01
CA ILE A 5 -10.97 -4.06 6.24
C ILE A 5 -10.72 -4.65 7.62
N LYS A 6 -9.86 -5.67 7.67
CA LYS A 6 -9.38 -6.23 8.93
C LYS A 6 -8.11 -5.51 9.32
N ILE A 7 -8.18 -4.82 10.45
CA ILE A 7 -7.03 -4.08 10.97
C ILE A 7 -6.12 -5.05 11.69
N VAL A 8 -4.81 -4.92 11.47
CA VAL A 8 -3.84 -5.71 12.21
C VAL A 8 -3.75 -5.20 13.65
N ASP A 9 -3.61 -6.12 14.60
CA ASP A 9 -3.56 -5.77 16.02
C ASP A 9 -2.31 -4.98 16.39
N GLN A 10 -1.20 -5.30 15.73
CA GLN A 10 0.05 -4.57 15.89
C GLN A 10 0.57 -4.18 14.52
N VAL A 11 0.85 -2.90 14.38
CA VAL A 11 1.51 -2.37 13.19
C VAL A 11 2.98 -2.16 13.52
N GLU A 12 3.84 -2.92 12.88
CA GLU A 12 5.27 -2.79 13.05
C GLU A 12 5.84 -2.00 11.88
N LEU A 13 6.41 -0.85 12.19
CA LEU A 13 6.95 0.03 11.16
C LEU A 13 8.24 -0.48 10.53
N THR A 14 8.94 -1.37 11.24
CA THR A 14 10.25 -1.88 10.85
C THR A 14 10.23 -3.29 10.29
N SER A 15 9.14 -4.02 10.51
CA SER A 15 8.97 -5.37 9.97
C SER A 15 7.53 -5.60 9.55
N MET A 16 7.36 -6.35 8.47
CA MET A 16 6.05 -6.70 7.95
C MET A 16 5.82 -8.20 8.08
N PRO A 17 4.56 -8.64 8.30
CA PRO A 17 4.24 -10.04 8.11
C PRO A 17 4.67 -10.52 6.72
N GLN A 18 5.02 -11.78 6.60
CA GLN A 18 5.54 -12.33 5.35
C GLN A 18 4.60 -12.08 4.16
N LYS A 19 3.30 -12.23 4.35
CA LYS A 19 2.32 -11.98 3.27
C LYS A 19 2.32 -10.51 2.84
N ALA A 20 2.45 -9.60 3.78
CA ALA A 20 2.52 -8.17 3.48
C ALA A 20 3.81 -7.85 2.71
N ALA A 21 4.93 -8.41 3.12
CA ALA A 21 6.20 -8.23 2.43
C ALA A 21 6.12 -8.77 0.99
N SER A 22 5.49 -9.92 0.79
CA SER A 22 5.28 -10.48 -0.55
C SER A 22 4.39 -9.59 -1.41
N ALA A 23 3.31 -9.04 -0.83
CA ALA A 23 2.44 -8.13 -1.55
C ALA A 23 3.17 -6.83 -1.93
N TRP A 24 4.03 -6.33 -1.03
CA TRP A 24 4.77 -5.10 -1.27
C TRP A 24 5.63 -5.16 -2.54
N SER A 25 6.08 -6.35 -2.94
CA SER A 25 6.89 -6.50 -4.15
C SER A 25 6.21 -5.94 -5.40
N ALA A 26 4.87 -5.87 -5.43
CA ALA A 26 4.13 -5.30 -6.55
C ALA A 26 4.40 -3.81 -6.75
N VAL A 27 4.86 -3.11 -5.73
CA VAL A 27 5.19 -1.68 -5.80
C VAL A 27 6.33 -1.42 -6.78
N GLU A 28 7.21 -2.39 -6.98
CA GLU A 28 8.34 -2.28 -7.91
C GLU A 28 7.88 -2.12 -9.36
N ASP A 29 6.66 -2.52 -9.68
CA ASP A 29 6.09 -2.39 -11.03
C ASP A 29 5.58 -0.97 -11.30
N LEU A 30 5.50 -0.12 -10.28
CA LEU A 30 5.05 1.26 -10.45
C LEU A 30 6.18 2.11 -11.01
N VAL A 31 5.81 2.96 -11.97
CA VAL A 31 6.75 3.90 -12.60
C VAL A 31 6.38 5.33 -12.20
N GLY A 32 7.36 6.23 -12.24
CA GLY A 32 7.15 7.65 -11.96
C GLY A 32 7.15 8.03 -10.49
N ALA A 33 7.28 7.05 -9.59
CA ALA A 33 7.36 7.31 -8.16
C ALA A 33 8.13 6.20 -7.45
N MET A 34 8.73 6.55 -6.31
CA MET A 34 9.28 5.57 -5.37
C MET A 34 8.38 5.50 -4.15
N TYR A 35 8.24 4.32 -3.57
CA TYR A 35 7.41 4.09 -2.39
C TYR A 35 8.23 3.45 -1.29
N LYS A 36 8.11 4.02 -0.09
CA LYS A 36 8.72 3.47 1.12
C LYS A 36 7.61 3.11 2.09
N PRO A 37 7.52 1.85 2.54
CA PRO A 37 6.44 1.46 3.43
C PRO A 37 6.58 2.11 4.80
N ILE A 38 5.46 2.61 5.33
CA ILE A 38 5.38 3.14 6.69
C ILE A 38 4.66 2.13 7.57
N ALA A 39 3.51 1.61 7.10
CA ALA A 39 2.72 0.70 7.89
C ALA A 39 1.91 -0.24 7.02
N TYR A 40 1.73 -1.47 7.51
CA TYR A 40 0.77 -2.42 6.96
C TYR A 40 -0.50 -2.29 7.80
N VAL A 41 -1.58 -1.86 7.16
CA VAL A 41 -2.82 -1.51 7.87
C VAL A 41 -3.68 -2.75 8.11
N GLY A 42 -3.85 -3.61 7.12
CA GLY A 42 -4.71 -4.76 7.23
C GLY A 42 -5.13 -5.33 5.89
N THR A 43 -6.14 -6.20 5.93
CA THR A 43 -6.66 -6.88 4.75
C THR A 43 -8.13 -6.57 4.54
N GLN A 44 -8.57 -6.70 3.30
CA GLN A 44 -9.96 -6.54 2.92
C GLN A 44 -10.33 -7.67 1.97
N GLN A 45 -11.37 -8.42 2.28
CA GLN A 45 -11.86 -9.48 1.42
C GLN A 45 -12.60 -8.87 0.24
N VAL A 46 -12.13 -9.17 -0.95
CA VAL A 46 -12.73 -8.74 -2.21
C VAL A 46 -12.67 -9.94 -3.15
N LYS A 47 -12.60 -9.74 -4.44
CA LYS A 47 -12.17 -10.81 -5.34
C LYS A 47 -10.67 -10.99 -5.13
N GLY A 48 -10.28 -12.03 -4.38
CA GLY A 48 -8.97 -12.13 -3.76
C GLY A 48 -8.92 -11.35 -2.46
N VAL A 49 -7.77 -10.83 -2.10
CA VAL A 49 -7.53 -10.08 -0.87
C VAL A 49 -6.81 -8.79 -1.19
N ASN A 50 -7.34 -7.69 -0.71
CA ASN A 50 -6.62 -6.41 -0.74
C ASN A 50 -5.79 -6.27 0.53
N HIS A 51 -4.51 -5.98 0.35
CA HIS A 51 -3.59 -5.63 1.43
C HIS A 51 -3.42 -4.11 1.42
N TRP A 52 -3.74 -3.47 2.54
CA TRP A 52 -3.71 -2.01 2.65
C TRP A 52 -2.44 -1.54 3.34
N PHE A 53 -1.83 -0.52 2.76
CA PHE A 53 -0.57 0.06 3.24
C PHE A 53 -0.66 1.56 3.37
N ILE A 54 0.13 2.10 4.29
CA ILE A 54 0.49 3.51 4.33
C ILE A 54 1.96 3.60 3.93
N ALA A 55 2.28 4.53 3.05
CA ALA A 55 3.62 4.66 2.50
C ALA A 55 4.02 6.12 2.27
N GLU A 56 5.32 6.35 2.24
CA GLU A 56 5.87 7.60 1.72
C GLU A 56 6.07 7.43 0.22
N GLN A 57 5.47 8.33 -0.55
CA GLN A 57 5.60 8.39 -2.00
C GLN A 57 6.52 9.54 -2.35
N THR A 58 7.53 9.29 -3.18
CA THR A 58 8.37 10.33 -3.76
C THR A 58 8.15 10.33 -5.25
N LEU A 59 7.61 11.42 -5.78
CA LEU A 59 7.40 11.57 -7.22
C LEU A 59 8.74 11.80 -7.91
N LEU A 60 8.98 11.04 -8.98
CA LEU A 60 10.23 11.12 -9.73
C LEU A 60 10.10 12.19 -10.83
N ASP A 61 9.96 13.42 -10.40
CA ASP A 61 9.90 14.59 -11.28
C ASP A 61 10.97 15.60 -10.85
N ALA A 62 10.97 16.79 -11.48
CA ALA A 62 11.96 17.80 -11.20
C ALA A 62 11.92 18.33 -9.77
N VAL A 63 10.74 18.27 -9.12
CA VAL A 63 10.52 18.77 -7.76
C VAL A 63 10.79 17.71 -6.71
N MET A 64 10.64 16.43 -7.06
CA MET A 64 10.76 15.30 -6.12
C MET A 64 9.80 15.45 -4.95
N GLU A 65 8.53 15.77 -5.23
CA GLU A 65 7.51 15.95 -4.19
C GLU A 65 7.33 14.68 -3.39
N ARG A 66 7.22 14.82 -2.06
CA ARG A 66 7.02 13.70 -1.14
C ARG A 66 5.64 13.80 -0.51
N ASN A 67 4.93 12.68 -0.54
CA ASN A 67 3.57 12.58 0.01
C ASN A 67 3.47 11.37 0.92
N ILE A 68 2.56 11.43 1.89
CA ILE A 68 2.11 10.24 2.60
C ILE A 68 0.84 9.79 1.91
N VAL A 69 0.80 8.53 1.51
CA VAL A 69 -0.33 7.95 0.78
C VAL A 69 -0.78 6.65 1.44
N TYR A 70 -2.02 6.26 1.19
CA TYR A 70 -2.47 4.90 1.45
C TYR A 70 -2.98 4.29 0.15
N PHE A 71 -2.87 2.99 0.04
CA PHE A 71 -3.31 2.27 -1.15
C PHE A 71 -3.43 0.78 -0.87
N ALA A 72 -4.09 0.08 -1.79
CA ALA A 72 -4.26 -1.36 -1.72
C ALA A 72 -3.43 -2.08 -2.78
N ILE A 73 -2.92 -3.25 -2.40
CA ILE A 73 -2.34 -4.22 -3.31
C ILE A 73 -3.23 -5.45 -3.30
N ASN A 74 -3.77 -5.82 -4.45
CA ASN A 74 -4.64 -6.98 -4.58
C ASN A 74 -3.81 -8.25 -4.78
N GLU A 75 -4.15 -9.26 -4.01
CA GLU A 75 -3.64 -10.62 -4.18
C GLU A 75 -4.75 -11.50 -4.73
N PHE A 76 -4.56 -12.06 -5.91
CA PHE A 76 -5.50 -12.97 -6.53
C PHE A 76 -4.75 -14.06 -7.30
N ASN A 77 -5.06 -15.32 -7.01
CA ASN A 77 -4.39 -16.49 -7.63
C ASN A 77 -2.86 -16.40 -7.58
N GLY A 78 -2.31 -15.94 -6.45
CA GLY A 78 -0.88 -15.83 -6.25
C GLY A 78 -0.22 -14.64 -6.95
N ASN A 79 -1.00 -13.79 -7.60
CA ASN A 79 -0.51 -12.59 -8.26
C ASN A 79 -0.79 -11.36 -7.40
N PHE A 80 0.17 -10.45 -7.34
CA PHE A 80 0.05 -9.20 -6.58
C PHE A 80 0.04 -8.02 -7.53
N LYS A 81 -0.93 -7.13 -7.36
CA LYS A 81 -1.07 -5.96 -8.20
C LYS A 81 -1.51 -4.76 -7.38
N VAL A 82 -0.78 -3.66 -7.49
CA VAL A 82 -1.23 -2.39 -6.93
C VAL A 82 -2.49 -1.96 -7.67
N ILE A 83 -3.50 -1.51 -6.92
CA ILE A 83 -4.73 -0.99 -7.49
C ILE A 83 -4.56 0.53 -7.57
N PRO A 84 -4.29 1.10 -8.77
CA PRO A 84 -3.85 2.48 -8.88
C PRO A 84 -4.86 3.50 -8.36
N HIS A 85 -6.15 3.26 -8.58
CA HIS A 85 -7.19 4.20 -8.16
C HIS A 85 -7.38 4.26 -6.64
N THR A 86 -6.76 3.34 -5.90
CA THR A 86 -6.80 3.38 -4.43
C THR A 86 -5.71 4.27 -3.84
N ILE A 87 -4.71 4.66 -4.63
CA ILE A 87 -3.61 5.49 -4.13
C ILE A 87 -4.17 6.86 -3.76
N THR A 88 -4.20 7.15 -2.47
CA THR A 88 -4.83 8.34 -1.93
C THR A 88 -3.85 9.09 -1.05
N LYS A 89 -3.66 10.36 -1.36
CA LYS A 89 -2.82 11.24 -0.57
C LYS A 89 -3.50 11.57 0.75
N ILE A 90 -2.76 11.45 1.84
CA ILE A 90 -3.22 11.89 3.16
C ILE A 90 -2.76 13.33 3.34
N ASP A 91 -3.72 14.24 3.46
CA ASP A 91 -3.43 15.64 3.72
C ASP A 91 -3.47 15.89 5.22
N PHE A 92 -2.41 16.53 5.71
CA PHE A 92 -2.34 16.93 7.11
C PHE A 92 -2.60 18.43 7.21
N GLU A 93 -3.53 18.80 8.07
CA GLU A 93 -3.77 20.20 8.40
C GLU A 93 -3.01 20.55 9.68
N LEU A 94 -2.32 21.65 9.62
CA LEU A 94 -1.56 22.15 10.76
C LEU A 94 -2.36 23.21 11.54
#